data_b4439eeacb46bab6641301c57b2b2965
#
_entry.id   b4439eeacb46bab6641301c57b2b2965
#
_cell.length_a   1.000
_cell.length_b   1.000
_cell.length_c   1.000
_cell.angle_alpha   90.00
_cell.angle_beta   90.00
_cell.angle_gamma   90.00
#
_symmetry.space_group_name_H-M   'P 1'
#
loop_
_entity.id
_entity.type
_entity.pdbx_description
1 polymer ?
#
loop_
_entity_poly.entity_id
_entity_poly.type
_entity_poly.pdbx_seq_one_letter_code
_entity_poly.pdbx_strand_id
1 'polypeptide(L)'
;MEIYVSKESRGGDGTKEYPLNSLAQAAAIAKPGDEVIVAPGVYREYINPACAGTPERRIVYRSEVKNGAVISGAEEVKNWERYQGTVWRAKIPNSIFGEYNPYTVKIFGDWYDAVKPLHTG
;
A
#
# COMPACT_ATOMS: atom_id res chain seq x y z
N MET A 1 -22.43 6.28 -6.34
CA MET A 1 -22.61 4.81 -6.29
C MET A 1 -21.67 4.27 -5.22
N GLU A 2 -22.06 3.19 -4.56
CA GLU A 2 -21.18 2.53 -3.57
C GLU A 2 -20.36 1.44 -4.24
N ILE A 3 -19.05 1.40 -3.94
CA ILE A 3 -18.10 0.41 -4.42
C ILE A 3 -17.50 -0.29 -3.19
N TYR A 4 -17.71 -1.58 -3.07
CA TYR A 4 -17.25 -2.36 -1.92
C TYR A 4 -15.92 -3.05 -2.22
N VAL A 5 -15.01 -3.00 -1.24
CA VAL A 5 -13.69 -3.64 -1.29
C VAL A 5 -13.50 -4.52 -0.05
N SER A 6 -13.09 -5.75 -0.26
CA SER A 6 -12.72 -6.68 0.82
C SER A 6 -11.51 -7.50 0.41
N LYS A 7 -10.48 -7.50 1.25
CA LYS A 7 -9.26 -8.30 1.03
C LYS A 7 -9.54 -9.80 0.96
N GLU A 8 -10.60 -10.28 1.60
CA GLU A 8 -11.00 -11.67 1.62
C GLU A 8 -11.81 -12.08 0.39
N SER A 9 -12.23 -11.09 -0.42
CA SER A 9 -12.93 -11.36 -1.67
C SER A 9 -12.01 -12.05 -2.68
N ARG A 10 -12.57 -12.93 -3.49
CA ARG A 10 -11.87 -13.54 -4.63
C ARG A 10 -11.84 -12.65 -5.88
N GLY A 11 -12.32 -11.41 -5.75
CA GLY A 11 -12.50 -10.48 -6.85
C GLY A 11 -13.91 -10.54 -7.41
N GLY A 12 -14.61 -9.41 -7.31
CA GLY A 12 -16.00 -9.24 -7.77
C GLY A 12 -16.15 -8.01 -8.64
N ASP A 13 -17.36 -7.52 -8.73
CA ASP A 13 -17.75 -6.37 -9.53
C ASP A 13 -17.85 -5.05 -8.71
N GLY A 14 -17.58 -5.11 -7.41
CA GLY A 14 -17.65 -3.99 -6.49
C GLY A 14 -18.99 -3.81 -5.81
N THR A 15 -19.94 -4.72 -6.01
CA THR A 15 -21.18 -4.75 -5.22
C THR A 15 -20.91 -5.27 -3.80
N LYS A 16 -21.88 -5.10 -2.92
CA LYS A 16 -21.77 -5.58 -1.53
C LYS A 16 -21.68 -7.10 -1.46
N GLU A 17 -22.38 -7.82 -2.35
CA GLU A 17 -22.35 -9.27 -2.46
C GLU A 17 -21.05 -9.80 -3.10
N TYR A 18 -20.49 -9.02 -4.03
CA TYR A 18 -19.28 -9.38 -4.78
C TYR A 18 -18.26 -8.23 -4.75
N PRO A 19 -17.65 -7.95 -3.59
CA PRO A 19 -16.71 -6.86 -3.44
C PRO A 19 -15.45 -7.09 -4.27
N LEU A 20 -14.81 -5.99 -4.67
CA LEU A 20 -13.46 -6.02 -5.23
C LEU A 20 -12.47 -6.52 -4.18
N ASN A 21 -11.35 -7.08 -4.61
CA ASN A 21 -10.30 -7.57 -3.70
C ASN A 21 -9.12 -6.59 -3.53
N SER A 22 -9.14 -5.45 -4.21
CA SER A 22 -8.05 -4.47 -4.21
C SER A 22 -8.58 -3.04 -4.23
N LEU A 23 -7.94 -2.16 -3.46
CA LEU A 23 -8.17 -0.71 -3.49
C LEU A 23 -7.73 -0.09 -4.82
N ALA A 24 -6.70 -0.63 -5.45
CA ALA A 24 -6.24 -0.18 -6.76
C ALA A 24 -7.33 -0.38 -7.84
N GLN A 25 -8.05 -1.51 -7.80
CA GLN A 25 -9.18 -1.74 -8.69
C GLN A 25 -10.32 -0.75 -8.46
N ALA A 26 -10.66 -0.50 -7.19
CA ALA A 26 -11.68 0.50 -6.86
C ALA A 26 -11.28 1.91 -7.32
N ALA A 27 -10.01 2.29 -7.12
CA ALA A 27 -9.47 3.57 -7.56
C ALA A 27 -9.50 3.74 -9.09
N ALA A 28 -9.35 2.66 -9.85
CA ALA A 28 -9.40 2.68 -11.31
C ALA A 28 -10.82 2.93 -11.86
N ILE A 29 -11.87 2.53 -11.14
CA ILE A 29 -13.26 2.62 -11.62
C ILE A 29 -14.07 3.72 -10.95
N ALA A 30 -13.67 4.22 -9.77
CA ALA A 30 -14.39 5.23 -9.03
C ALA A 30 -14.52 6.54 -9.80
N LYS A 31 -15.73 7.12 -9.81
CA LYS A 31 -16.09 8.35 -10.50
C LYS A 31 -16.56 9.42 -9.54
N PRO A 32 -16.63 10.69 -9.96
CA PRO A 32 -17.13 11.77 -9.11
C PRO A 32 -18.52 11.46 -8.52
N GLY A 33 -18.60 11.47 -7.19
CA GLY A 33 -19.80 11.15 -6.41
C GLY A 33 -19.89 9.70 -5.94
N ASP A 34 -18.88 8.87 -6.22
CA ASP A 34 -18.83 7.50 -5.72
C ASP A 34 -18.22 7.44 -4.33
N GLU A 35 -18.62 6.43 -3.59
CA GLU A 35 -18.12 6.11 -2.27
C GLU A 35 -17.51 4.70 -2.27
N VAL A 36 -16.23 4.60 -1.94
CA VAL A 36 -15.49 3.34 -1.81
C VAL A 36 -15.52 2.91 -0.35
N ILE A 37 -16.20 1.80 -0.08
CA ILE A 37 -16.40 1.23 1.26
C ILE A 37 -15.45 0.06 1.43
N VAL A 38 -14.51 0.21 2.37
CA VAL A 38 -13.41 -0.73 2.57
C VAL A 38 -13.65 -1.57 3.81
N ALA A 39 -13.78 -2.87 3.63
CA ALA A 39 -13.93 -3.82 4.74
C ALA A 39 -12.69 -3.83 5.65
N PRO A 40 -12.83 -4.22 6.94
CA PRO A 40 -11.69 -4.31 7.84
C PRO A 40 -10.56 -5.19 7.30
N GLY A 41 -9.33 -4.77 7.53
CA GLY A 41 -8.14 -5.50 7.09
C GLY A 41 -6.94 -4.60 6.84
N VAL A 42 -5.77 -5.20 6.59
CA VAL A 42 -4.54 -4.50 6.22
C VAL A 42 -4.33 -4.64 4.72
N TYR A 43 -4.37 -3.52 4.03
CA TYR A 43 -4.19 -3.41 2.58
C TYR A 43 -2.78 -2.87 2.31
N ARG A 44 -1.89 -3.74 1.80
CA ARG A 44 -0.50 -3.38 1.46
C ARG A 44 -0.44 -2.96 0.00
N GLU A 45 -1.04 -1.83 -0.28
CA GLU A 45 -1.15 -1.27 -1.61
C GLU A 45 -1.26 0.26 -1.52
N TYR A 46 -1.11 0.93 -2.64
CA TYR A 46 -1.34 2.37 -2.74
C TYR A 46 -2.63 2.64 -3.52
N ILE A 47 -3.22 3.80 -3.28
CA ILE A 47 -4.40 4.27 -4.01
C ILE A 47 -3.94 5.32 -5.04
N ASN A 48 -4.19 5.04 -6.30
CA ASN A 48 -3.96 5.98 -7.40
C ASN A 48 -5.27 6.17 -8.17
N PRO A 49 -6.12 7.16 -7.79
CA PRO A 49 -7.40 7.39 -8.42
C PRO A 49 -7.25 7.75 -9.90
N ALA A 50 -7.98 7.07 -10.78
CA ALA A 50 -8.02 7.38 -12.21
C ALA A 50 -8.80 8.67 -12.51
N CYS A 51 -9.72 9.06 -11.63
CA CYS A 51 -10.52 10.27 -11.74
C CYS A 51 -10.38 11.14 -10.48
N ALA A 52 -10.43 12.45 -10.68
CA ALA A 52 -10.63 13.40 -9.59
C ALA A 52 -12.12 13.62 -9.32
N GLY A 53 -12.49 13.88 -8.06
CA GLY A 53 -13.82 14.36 -7.72
C GLY A 53 -13.99 15.86 -8.04
N THR A 54 -15.21 16.37 -7.86
CA THR A 54 -15.51 17.79 -7.88
C THR A 54 -15.91 18.28 -6.49
N PRO A 55 -15.94 19.61 -6.22
CA PRO A 55 -16.39 20.13 -4.93
C PRO A 55 -17.78 19.62 -4.52
N GLU A 56 -18.69 19.46 -5.48
CA GLU A 56 -20.07 19.01 -5.30
C GLU A 56 -20.22 17.49 -5.34
N ARG A 57 -19.26 16.80 -5.97
CA ARG A 57 -19.29 15.35 -6.19
C ARG A 57 -17.91 14.74 -5.87
N ARG A 58 -17.60 14.69 -4.61
CA ARG A 58 -16.33 14.10 -4.13
C ARG A 58 -16.33 12.59 -4.32
N ILE A 59 -15.15 12.00 -4.58
CA ILE A 59 -14.92 10.58 -4.43
C ILE A 59 -14.51 10.35 -2.98
N VAL A 60 -15.22 9.49 -2.26
CA VAL A 60 -14.98 9.24 -0.83
C VAL A 60 -14.44 7.83 -0.66
N TYR A 61 -13.33 7.69 0.03
CA TYR A 61 -12.82 6.41 0.49
C TYR A 61 -12.99 6.33 2.00
N ARG A 62 -13.73 5.35 2.48
CA ARG A 62 -13.93 5.17 3.93
C ARG A 62 -13.85 3.72 4.36
N SER A 63 -13.44 3.51 5.58
CA SER A 63 -13.58 2.21 6.23
C SER A 63 -15.04 1.91 6.55
N GLU A 64 -15.48 0.69 6.30
CA GLU A 64 -16.81 0.20 6.70
C GLU A 64 -17.01 0.27 8.21
N VAL A 65 -15.98 -0.11 8.96
CA VAL A 65 -15.92 -0.02 10.42
C VAL A 65 -14.86 0.98 10.82
N LYS A 66 -15.14 1.87 11.76
CA LYS A 66 -14.19 2.89 12.21
C LYS A 66 -12.85 2.28 12.58
N ASN A 67 -11.77 2.76 11.93
CA ASN A 67 -10.40 2.27 12.09
C ASN A 67 -10.19 0.79 11.71
N GLY A 68 -11.14 0.17 11.00
CA GLY A 68 -11.05 -1.23 10.63
C GLY A 68 -10.15 -1.50 9.41
N ALA A 69 -10.14 -0.59 8.43
CA ALA A 69 -9.28 -0.70 7.26
C ALA A 69 -8.00 0.10 7.46
N VAL A 70 -6.86 -0.54 7.22
CA VAL A 70 -5.53 0.07 7.30
C VAL A 70 -4.85 -0.07 5.95
N ILE A 71 -4.41 1.06 5.39
CA ILE A 71 -3.56 1.06 4.18
C ILE A 71 -2.13 1.21 4.64
N SER A 72 -1.26 0.30 4.22
CA SER A 72 0.13 0.24 4.66
C SER A 72 1.07 0.09 3.48
N GLY A 73 2.13 0.91 3.46
CA GLY A 73 3.27 0.76 2.55
C GLY A 73 4.36 -0.16 3.11
N ALA A 74 4.16 -0.73 4.31
CA ALA A 74 5.13 -1.61 4.95
C ALA A 74 4.94 -3.06 4.50
N GLU A 75 6.05 -3.76 4.32
CA GLU A 75 6.08 -5.20 4.12
C GLU A 75 6.47 -5.92 5.41
N GLU A 76 5.91 -7.11 5.60
CA GLU A 76 6.24 -7.93 6.76
C GLU A 76 7.51 -8.71 6.52
N VAL A 77 8.54 -8.43 7.32
CA VAL A 77 9.77 -9.21 7.30
C VAL A 77 9.56 -10.50 8.10
N LYS A 78 9.66 -11.63 7.41
CA LYS A 78 9.50 -12.99 7.97
C LYS A 78 10.84 -13.71 8.00
N ASN A 79 10.81 -14.94 8.56
CA ASN A 79 11.96 -15.84 8.59
C ASN A 79 13.16 -15.26 9.36
N TRP A 80 12.86 -14.67 10.52
CA TRP A 80 13.89 -14.24 11.45
C TRP A 80 14.64 -15.45 12.03
N GLU A 81 15.95 -15.42 11.95
CA GLU A 81 16.83 -16.43 12.55
C GLU A 81 17.78 -15.81 13.58
N ARG A 82 18.09 -16.58 14.62
CA ARG A 82 19.08 -16.14 15.61
C ARG A 82 20.46 -16.20 14.98
N TYR A 83 21.16 -15.08 14.95
CA TYR A 83 22.50 -14.99 14.40
C TYR A 83 23.57 -15.23 15.48
N GLN A 84 23.59 -14.40 16.52
CA GLN A 84 24.59 -14.48 17.58
C GLN A 84 24.07 -13.83 18.86
N GLY A 85 24.14 -14.52 20.00
CA GLY A 85 23.66 -13.97 21.27
C GLY A 85 22.21 -13.52 21.22
N THR A 86 21.98 -12.23 21.43
CA THR A 86 20.65 -11.59 21.34
C THR A 86 20.35 -10.98 19.97
N VAL A 87 21.26 -11.13 18.99
CA VAL A 87 21.11 -10.57 17.65
C VAL A 87 20.30 -11.51 16.78
N TRP A 88 19.26 -10.96 16.13
CA TRP A 88 18.43 -11.64 15.15
C TRP A 88 18.66 -11.03 13.78
N ARG A 89 18.58 -11.83 12.74
CA ARG A 89 18.66 -11.37 11.36
C ARG A 89 17.56 -11.98 10.52
N ALA A 90 17.15 -11.26 9.46
CA ALA A 90 16.31 -11.78 8.42
C ALA A 90 16.90 -11.41 7.06
N LYS A 91 16.80 -12.31 6.09
CA LYS A 91 17.23 -12.07 4.72
C LYS A 91 16.08 -11.48 3.92
N ILE A 92 16.26 -10.29 3.38
CA ILE A 92 15.28 -9.63 2.54
C ILE A 92 15.75 -9.75 1.09
N PRO A 93 15.03 -10.47 0.21
CA PRO A 93 15.40 -10.55 -1.20
C PRO A 93 15.10 -9.23 -1.92
N ASN A 94 15.93 -8.85 -2.88
CA ASN A 94 15.72 -7.62 -3.66
C ASN A 94 14.41 -7.60 -4.43
N SER A 95 13.84 -8.76 -4.71
CA SER A 95 12.54 -8.88 -5.39
C SER A 95 11.36 -8.23 -4.64
N ILE A 96 11.49 -8.02 -3.31
CA ILE A 96 10.47 -7.32 -2.52
C ILE A 96 10.30 -5.85 -2.96
N PHE A 97 11.33 -5.25 -3.53
CA PHE A 97 11.33 -3.85 -3.96
C PHE A 97 10.81 -3.65 -5.40
N GLY A 98 10.51 -4.74 -6.12
CA GLY A 98 10.11 -4.66 -7.53
C GLY A 98 11.20 -4.03 -8.41
N GLU A 99 10.82 -3.05 -9.22
CA GLU A 99 11.75 -2.36 -10.14
C GLU A 99 12.62 -1.31 -9.44
N TYR A 100 12.22 -0.83 -8.27
CA TYR A 100 12.93 0.21 -7.53
C TYR A 100 13.44 -0.32 -6.20
N ASN A 101 14.77 -0.43 -6.08
CA ASN A 101 15.41 -0.77 -4.81
C ASN A 101 16.01 0.49 -4.17
N PRO A 102 15.41 1.01 -3.08
CA PRO A 102 15.87 2.23 -2.42
C PRO A 102 17.30 2.09 -1.85
N TYR A 103 17.73 0.88 -1.51
CA TYR A 103 19.08 0.64 -0.96
C TYR A 103 20.19 0.80 -1.99
N THR A 104 19.88 0.90 -3.28
CA THR A 104 20.87 1.19 -4.33
C THR A 104 21.02 2.68 -4.62
N VAL A 105 20.12 3.50 -4.07
CA VAL A 105 20.12 4.94 -4.30
C VAL A 105 21.17 5.60 -3.42
N LYS A 106 22.13 6.31 -4.01
CA LYS A 106 23.06 7.15 -3.31
C LYS A 106 22.44 8.51 -3.03
N ILE A 107 22.63 9.01 -1.84
CA ILE A 107 22.17 10.34 -1.45
C ILE A 107 23.29 11.34 -1.69
N PHE A 108 22.98 12.40 -2.42
CA PHE A 108 23.91 13.48 -2.77
C PHE A 108 23.41 14.80 -2.19
N GLY A 109 24.34 15.70 -1.86
CA GLY A 109 24.06 17.04 -1.35
C GLY A 109 25.37 17.76 -1.02
N ASP A 110 25.29 18.93 -0.43
CA ASP A 110 26.47 19.71 0.01
C ASP A 110 27.31 18.96 1.07
N TRP A 111 26.70 18.02 1.74
CA TRP A 111 27.27 17.12 2.73
C TRP A 111 27.78 15.81 2.14
N TYR A 112 27.75 15.65 0.82
CA TYR A 112 28.17 14.40 0.15
C TYR A 112 29.68 14.18 0.27
N ASP A 113 30.07 13.03 0.80
CA ASP A 113 31.43 12.56 0.86
C ASP A 113 31.63 11.46 -0.18
N ALA A 114 32.49 11.71 -1.18
CA ALA A 114 32.79 10.76 -2.25
C ALA A 114 33.49 9.50 -1.77
N VAL A 115 34.21 9.56 -0.63
CA VAL A 115 34.91 8.42 -0.02
C VAL A 115 33.97 7.56 0.80
N LYS A 116 32.99 8.19 1.46
CA LYS A 116 31.98 7.52 2.30
C LYS A 116 30.58 7.97 1.89
N PRO A 117 30.09 7.57 0.73
CA PRO A 117 28.76 7.97 0.28
C PRO A 117 27.69 7.43 1.22
N LEU A 118 26.69 8.26 1.53
CA LEU A 118 25.49 7.84 2.25
C LEU A 118 24.57 7.07 1.30
N HIS A 119 23.91 6.07 1.84
CA HIS A 119 22.90 5.28 1.15
C HIS A 119 21.58 5.37 1.91
N THR A 120 20.48 5.22 1.18
CA THR A 120 19.14 5.11 1.76
C THR A 120 18.96 3.71 2.34
N GLY A 121 19.27 3.48 3.54
CA GLY A 121 19.07 2.14 4.10
C GLY A 121 19.59 2.01 5.50
#